data_ed85e14ee8174d19209284040b8c119b
#
_entry.id   ed85e14ee8174d19209284040b8c119b
#
_cell.length_a   1.000
_cell.length_b   1.000
_cell.length_c   1.000
_cell.angle_alpha   90.00
_cell.angle_beta   90.00
_cell.angle_gamma   90.00
#
_symmetry.space_group_name_H-M   'P 1'
#
loop_
_entity.id
_entity.type
_entity.pdbx_description
1 polymer ?
#
loop_
_entity_poly.entity_id
_entity_poly.type
_entity_poly.pdbx_seq_one_letter_code
_entity_poly.pdbx_strand_id
1 'polypeptide(L)'
;IRNPFSPGAGSPPPELAGRENILEQARVLLGRVRAGRPEKSLLLTGLRGVGKTVLLNEIERLAQGEGYRTILVEAHEGKSLAVLLAPHLRRLLFELDRLAGAGNKVRRGLAVLKSFVGAVRIKVGEIDIGVDIEPEAGTADSGDLEVDLPSLFTAVADAAEERGVAVAILIDEIQYFVAAELSALIMAMHKMQQRQLPLVLIGAGLPI
;
A
#
# COMPACT_ATOMS: atom_id res chain seq x y z
N ILE A 1 -30.17 -18.54 19.78
CA ILE A 1 -30.08 -17.37 18.86
C ILE A 1 -28.65 -16.86 18.99
N ARG A 2 -27.82 -17.03 17.96
CA ARG A 2 -26.47 -16.45 17.93
C ARG A 2 -26.64 -14.93 17.67
N ASN A 3 -26.02 -14.12 18.53
CA ASN A 3 -26.00 -12.67 18.35
C ASN A 3 -25.15 -12.36 17.09
N PRO A 4 -25.72 -11.77 16.03
CA PRO A 4 -24.96 -11.43 14.82
C PRO A 4 -24.01 -10.23 14.99
N PHE A 5 -24.08 -9.55 16.14
CA PHE A 5 -23.23 -8.41 16.43
C PHE A 5 -22.04 -8.83 17.28
N SER A 6 -20.84 -8.62 16.75
CA SER A 6 -19.58 -8.80 17.48
C SER A 6 -19.03 -7.42 17.83
N PRO A 7 -19.16 -6.93 19.08
CA PRO A 7 -18.61 -5.64 19.48
C PRO A 7 -17.09 -5.76 19.62
N GLY A 8 -16.36 -5.16 18.68
CA GLY A 8 -14.90 -5.08 18.72
C GLY A 8 -14.40 -4.35 17.47
N ALA A 9 -13.45 -3.42 17.62
CA ALA A 9 -12.85 -2.75 16.48
C ALA A 9 -12.11 -3.78 15.61
N GLY A 10 -12.54 -3.98 14.36
CA GLY A 10 -11.92 -4.88 13.41
C GLY A 10 -12.20 -6.38 13.59
N SER A 11 -13.01 -6.79 14.58
CA SER A 11 -13.40 -8.19 14.73
C SER A 11 -14.37 -8.59 13.62
N PRO A 12 -14.14 -9.71 12.90
CA PRO A 12 -15.04 -10.15 11.85
C PRO A 12 -16.39 -10.53 12.47
N PRO A 13 -17.52 -9.97 11.98
CA PRO A 13 -18.84 -10.46 12.33
C PRO A 13 -18.99 -11.90 11.81
N PRO A 14 -19.90 -12.72 12.38
CA PRO A 14 -20.16 -14.07 11.92
C PRO A 14 -20.56 -14.17 10.44
N GLU A 15 -21.13 -13.11 9.89
CA GLU A 15 -21.52 -12.97 8.49
C GLU A 15 -21.28 -11.51 8.01
N LEU A 16 -20.60 -11.37 6.87
CA LEU A 16 -20.45 -10.10 6.14
C LEU A 16 -21.62 -9.92 5.17
N ALA A 17 -22.87 -10.05 5.68
CA ALA A 17 -24.07 -10.00 4.87
C ALA A 17 -24.15 -8.70 4.04
N GLY A 18 -24.37 -8.83 2.72
CA GLY A 18 -24.50 -7.70 1.80
C GLY A 18 -23.19 -7.10 1.33
N ARG A 19 -22.03 -7.75 1.59
CA ARG A 19 -20.70 -7.29 1.16
C ARG A 19 -20.04 -8.19 0.11
N GLU A 20 -20.71 -9.24 -0.32
CA GLU A 20 -20.24 -10.23 -1.28
C GLU A 20 -19.81 -9.57 -2.60
N ASN A 21 -20.57 -8.59 -3.07
CA ASN A 21 -20.25 -7.85 -4.30
C ASN A 21 -18.91 -7.10 -4.21
N ILE A 22 -18.60 -6.52 -3.05
CA ILE A 22 -17.35 -5.77 -2.85
C ILE A 22 -16.18 -6.74 -2.76
N LEU A 23 -16.36 -7.87 -2.07
CA LEU A 23 -15.33 -8.90 -1.97
C LEU A 23 -15.06 -9.54 -3.35
N GLU A 24 -16.09 -9.73 -4.15
CA GLU A 24 -15.93 -10.21 -5.52
C GLU A 24 -15.20 -9.20 -6.41
N GLN A 25 -15.53 -7.90 -6.32
CA GLN A 25 -14.77 -6.84 -6.98
C GLN A 25 -13.30 -6.84 -6.56
N ALA A 26 -13.01 -7.03 -5.27
CA ALA A 26 -11.65 -7.13 -4.76
C ALA A 26 -10.93 -8.37 -5.34
N ARG A 27 -11.58 -9.54 -5.42
CA ARG A 27 -11.00 -10.74 -6.06
C ARG A 27 -10.66 -10.50 -7.53
N VAL A 28 -11.59 -9.91 -8.27
CA VAL A 28 -11.37 -9.58 -9.70
C VAL A 28 -10.20 -8.62 -9.84
N LEU A 29 -10.14 -7.55 -9.03
CA LEU A 29 -9.04 -6.60 -9.00
C LEU A 29 -7.70 -7.31 -8.77
N LEU A 30 -7.59 -8.08 -7.69
CA LEU A 30 -6.38 -8.79 -7.34
C LEU A 30 -5.96 -9.78 -8.44
N GLY A 31 -6.88 -10.60 -8.93
CA GLY A 31 -6.60 -11.55 -10.01
C GLY A 31 -6.11 -10.88 -11.30
N ARG A 32 -6.71 -9.73 -11.68
CA ARG A 32 -6.31 -8.99 -12.89
C ARG A 32 -4.92 -8.37 -12.74
N VAL A 33 -4.64 -7.68 -11.64
CA VAL A 33 -3.33 -7.06 -11.39
C VAL A 33 -2.23 -8.12 -11.38
N ARG A 34 -2.46 -9.27 -10.72
CA ARG A 34 -1.51 -10.38 -10.71
C ARG A 34 -1.27 -10.98 -12.10
N ALA A 35 -2.28 -10.95 -12.97
CA ALA A 35 -2.17 -11.38 -14.37
C ALA A 35 -1.56 -10.31 -15.30
N GLY A 36 -0.99 -9.21 -14.75
CA GLY A 36 -0.43 -8.11 -15.52
C GLY A 36 -1.48 -7.31 -16.31
N ARG A 37 -2.74 -7.34 -15.88
CA ARG A 37 -3.82 -6.58 -16.52
C ARG A 37 -4.10 -5.31 -15.74
N PRO A 38 -4.27 -4.15 -16.40
CA PRO A 38 -4.57 -2.91 -15.71
C PRO A 38 -5.93 -2.99 -15.02
N GLU A 39 -5.98 -2.53 -13.77
CA GLU A 39 -7.22 -2.40 -13.01
C GLU A 39 -7.16 -1.15 -12.11
N LYS A 40 -8.31 -0.58 -11.81
CA LYS A 40 -8.41 0.61 -10.96
C LYS A 40 -8.30 0.23 -9.49
N SER A 41 -7.66 1.10 -8.71
CA SER A 41 -7.66 1.00 -7.25
C SER A 41 -9.07 0.98 -6.68
N LEU A 42 -9.27 0.26 -5.58
CA LEU A 42 -10.56 0.17 -4.90
C LEU A 42 -10.62 1.17 -3.74
N LEU A 43 -11.69 1.95 -3.68
CA LEU A 43 -11.94 2.88 -2.59
C LEU A 43 -13.27 2.54 -1.91
N LEU A 44 -13.20 2.17 -0.64
CA LEU A 44 -14.34 1.84 0.21
C LEU A 44 -14.79 3.12 0.95
N THR A 45 -15.91 3.70 0.53
CA THR A 45 -16.47 4.88 1.18
C THR A 45 -17.73 4.54 1.95
N GLY A 46 -17.91 5.15 3.13
CA GLY A 46 -19.10 4.93 3.95
C GLY A 46 -19.01 5.61 5.31
N LEU A 47 -20.12 5.75 5.99
CA LEU A 47 -20.21 6.36 7.32
C LEU A 47 -19.40 5.58 8.37
N ARG A 48 -19.18 6.17 9.55
CA ARG A 48 -18.58 5.47 10.68
C ARG A 48 -19.43 4.27 11.09
N GLY A 49 -18.78 3.19 11.53
CA GLY A 49 -19.45 2.00 12.06
C GLY A 49 -20.04 1.05 11.01
N VAL A 50 -19.96 1.36 9.71
CA VAL A 50 -20.49 0.49 8.65
C VAL A 50 -19.60 -0.72 8.32
N GLY A 51 -18.51 -0.95 9.07
CA GLY A 51 -17.66 -2.13 8.92
C GLY A 51 -16.60 -2.02 7.83
N LYS A 52 -16.13 -0.80 7.47
CA LYS A 52 -15.06 -0.61 6.46
C LYS A 52 -13.75 -1.30 6.86
N THR A 53 -13.32 -1.14 8.10
CA THR A 53 -12.10 -1.78 8.65
C THR A 53 -12.19 -3.31 8.57
N VAL A 54 -13.35 -3.89 8.91
CA VAL A 54 -13.58 -5.35 8.84
C VAL A 54 -13.48 -5.82 7.38
N LEU A 55 -14.09 -5.08 6.46
CA LEU A 55 -14.05 -5.38 5.04
C LEU A 55 -12.62 -5.26 4.48
N LEU A 56 -11.87 -4.23 4.90
CA LEU A 56 -10.49 -4.03 4.51
C LEU A 56 -9.59 -5.19 4.98
N ASN A 57 -9.78 -5.65 6.23
CA ASN A 57 -9.08 -6.81 6.77
C ASN A 57 -9.40 -8.11 6.00
N GLU A 58 -10.66 -8.27 5.56
CA GLU A 58 -11.04 -9.44 4.76
C GLU A 58 -10.42 -9.39 3.36
N ILE A 59 -10.38 -8.20 2.74
CA ILE A 59 -9.68 -8.00 1.47
C ILE A 59 -8.17 -8.26 1.61
N GLU A 60 -7.56 -7.88 2.74
CA GLU A 60 -6.17 -8.23 3.02
C GLU A 60 -5.96 -9.74 3.05
N ARG A 61 -6.84 -10.49 3.73
CA ARG A 61 -6.77 -11.98 3.75
C ARG A 61 -6.92 -12.59 2.36
N LEU A 62 -7.84 -12.05 1.55
CA LEU A 62 -7.98 -12.46 0.15
C LEU A 62 -6.69 -12.21 -0.63
N ALA A 63 -6.08 -11.03 -0.50
CA ALA A 63 -4.82 -10.70 -1.15
C ALA A 63 -3.69 -11.65 -0.72
N GLN A 64 -3.56 -11.94 0.57
CA GLN A 64 -2.60 -12.91 1.10
C GLN A 64 -2.84 -14.32 0.52
N GLY A 65 -4.10 -14.76 0.44
CA GLY A 65 -4.49 -16.03 -0.17
C GLY A 65 -4.13 -16.11 -1.66
N GLU A 66 -4.17 -14.99 -2.38
CA GLU A 66 -3.73 -14.85 -3.77
C GLU A 66 -2.20 -14.69 -3.91
N GLY A 67 -1.44 -14.74 -2.83
CA GLY A 67 0.02 -14.65 -2.84
C GLY A 67 0.58 -13.23 -2.91
N TYR A 68 -0.22 -12.22 -2.58
CA TYR A 68 0.25 -10.85 -2.43
C TYR A 68 1.07 -10.67 -1.15
N ARG A 69 2.05 -9.77 -1.21
CA ARG A 69 2.61 -9.15 -0.03
C ARG A 69 1.73 -7.96 0.35
N THR A 70 1.27 -7.92 1.59
CA THR A 70 0.31 -6.89 2.03
C THR A 70 0.96 -5.89 2.98
N ILE A 71 0.56 -4.64 2.84
CA ILE A 71 0.82 -3.55 3.79
C ILE A 71 -0.54 -3.02 4.20
N LEU A 72 -0.91 -3.20 5.46
CA LEU A 72 -2.13 -2.64 6.04
C LEU A 72 -1.74 -1.56 7.05
N VAL A 73 -2.23 -0.35 6.85
CA VAL A 73 -1.97 0.81 7.70
C VAL A 73 -3.25 1.60 7.95
N GLU A 74 -3.31 2.29 9.08
CA GLU A 74 -4.38 3.20 9.45
C GLU A 74 -3.84 4.63 9.46
N ALA A 75 -4.46 5.52 8.66
CA ALA A 75 -4.14 6.94 8.69
C ALA A 75 -4.73 7.59 9.95
N HIS A 76 -3.99 8.52 10.55
CA HIS A 76 -4.45 9.26 11.72
C HIS A 76 -3.83 10.66 11.76
N GLU A 77 -4.44 11.56 12.50
CA GLU A 77 -3.96 12.92 12.65
C GLU A 77 -2.50 12.99 13.10
N GLY A 78 -1.74 13.90 12.49
CA GLY A 78 -0.35 14.18 12.87
C GLY A 78 0.70 13.25 12.26
N LYS A 79 0.30 12.25 11.48
CA LYS A 79 1.26 11.44 10.69
C LYS A 79 1.03 11.63 9.20
N SER A 80 2.08 12.02 8.49
CA SER A 80 2.05 12.11 7.03
C SER A 80 2.06 10.71 6.39
N LEU A 81 1.54 10.63 5.17
CA LEU A 81 1.57 9.44 4.33
C LEU A 81 2.98 8.83 4.23
N ALA A 82 3.99 9.68 4.04
CA ALA A 82 5.38 9.24 3.91
C ALA A 82 5.91 8.58 5.20
N VAL A 83 5.65 9.20 6.36
CA VAL A 83 6.02 8.63 7.67
C VAL A 83 5.30 7.31 7.94
N LEU A 84 4.04 7.21 7.49
CA LEU A 84 3.23 6.02 7.68
C LEU A 84 3.73 4.85 6.81
N LEU A 85 4.03 5.10 5.53
CA LEU A 85 4.36 4.02 4.58
C LEU A 85 5.83 3.58 4.61
N ALA A 86 6.77 4.50 4.83
CA ALA A 86 8.19 4.21 4.67
C ALA A 86 8.71 3.02 5.50
N PRO A 87 8.33 2.83 6.78
CA PRO A 87 8.76 1.66 7.57
C PRO A 87 8.25 0.33 6.98
N HIS A 88 7.02 0.32 6.49
CA HIS A 88 6.40 -0.87 5.89
C HIS A 88 7.00 -1.21 4.53
N LEU A 89 7.26 -0.21 3.69
CA LEU A 89 7.94 -0.40 2.41
C LEU A 89 9.37 -0.90 2.61
N ARG A 90 10.07 -0.37 3.61
CA ARG A 90 11.39 -0.88 4.01
C ARG A 90 11.34 -2.36 4.37
N ARG A 91 10.42 -2.73 5.27
CA ARG A 91 10.24 -4.13 5.69
C ARG A 91 9.94 -5.02 4.49
N LEU A 92 9.02 -4.61 3.62
CA LEU A 92 8.69 -5.34 2.39
C LEU A 92 9.92 -5.57 1.52
N LEU A 93 10.71 -4.53 1.23
CA LEU A 93 11.92 -4.63 0.40
C LEU A 93 12.96 -5.58 1.01
N PHE A 94 13.16 -5.56 2.33
CA PHE A 94 14.04 -6.53 3.00
C PHE A 94 13.49 -7.97 2.97
N GLU A 95 12.19 -8.16 3.04
CA GLU A 95 11.57 -9.48 2.86
C GLU A 95 11.81 -9.98 1.43
N LEU A 96 11.68 -9.14 0.43
CA LEU A 96 11.96 -9.47 -0.97
C LEU A 96 13.45 -9.79 -1.21
N ASP A 97 14.36 -9.14 -0.52
CA ASP A 97 15.80 -9.41 -0.60
C ASP A 97 16.15 -10.82 -0.12
N ARG A 98 15.49 -11.28 0.95
CA ARG A 98 15.73 -12.62 1.53
C ARG A 98 15.23 -13.77 0.66
N LEU A 99 14.28 -13.54 -0.24
CA LEU A 99 13.61 -14.59 -1.00
C LEU A 99 14.51 -15.28 -2.05
N ALA A 100 15.51 -14.58 -2.61
CA ALA A 100 16.31 -15.15 -3.71
C ALA A 100 17.73 -14.53 -3.86
N GLY A 101 18.33 -14.04 -2.78
CA GLY A 101 19.62 -13.33 -2.85
C GLY A 101 19.51 -11.91 -3.40
N ALA A 102 20.64 -11.18 -3.47
CA ALA A 102 20.67 -9.76 -3.82
C ALA A 102 20.16 -9.49 -5.24
N GLY A 103 18.89 -9.17 -5.39
CA GLY A 103 18.29 -8.71 -6.64
C GLY A 103 18.64 -7.25 -6.90
N ASN A 104 18.97 -6.91 -8.14
CA ASN A 104 19.33 -5.53 -8.50
C ASN A 104 18.15 -4.56 -8.31
N LYS A 105 16.92 -4.99 -8.63
CA LYS A 105 15.71 -4.17 -8.46
C LYS A 105 15.36 -3.95 -6.99
N VAL A 106 15.57 -4.95 -6.12
CA VAL A 106 15.34 -4.82 -4.67
C VAL A 106 16.33 -3.82 -4.06
N ARG A 107 17.62 -3.92 -4.39
CA ARG A 107 18.62 -2.95 -3.92
C ARG A 107 18.31 -1.54 -4.39
N ARG A 108 17.91 -1.39 -5.65
CA ARG A 108 17.43 -0.13 -6.21
C ARG A 108 16.20 0.39 -5.44
N GLY A 109 15.22 -0.46 -5.14
CA GLY A 109 14.05 -0.10 -4.35
C GLY A 109 14.43 0.49 -2.98
N LEU A 110 15.42 -0.11 -2.30
CA LEU A 110 15.94 0.41 -1.04
C LEU A 110 16.69 1.75 -1.22
N ALA A 111 17.45 1.91 -2.30
CA ALA A 111 18.14 3.17 -2.61
C ALA A 111 17.15 4.31 -2.89
N VAL A 112 16.09 4.04 -3.67
CA VAL A 112 15.01 5.00 -3.95
C VAL A 112 14.22 5.34 -2.68
N LEU A 113 13.95 4.36 -1.82
CA LEU A 113 13.31 4.61 -0.52
C LEU A 113 14.18 5.51 0.35
N LYS A 114 15.50 5.33 0.34
CA LYS A 114 16.44 6.19 1.10
C LYS A 114 16.42 7.62 0.58
N SER A 115 16.40 7.82 -0.75
CA SER A 115 16.24 9.14 -1.38
C SER A 115 14.93 9.80 -0.95
N PHE A 116 13.82 9.07 -1.04
CA PHE A 116 12.48 9.55 -0.64
C PHE A 116 12.42 10.01 0.82
N VAL A 117 12.92 9.19 1.76
CA VAL A 117 12.95 9.52 3.19
C VAL A 117 13.79 10.77 3.45
N GLY A 118 14.92 10.93 2.74
CA GLY A 118 15.77 12.11 2.81
C GLY A 118 15.08 13.38 2.29
N ALA A 119 14.37 13.29 1.18
CA ALA A 119 13.67 14.41 0.54
C ALA A 119 12.48 14.93 1.38
N VAL A 120 11.70 14.02 1.95
CA VAL A 120 10.52 14.36 2.77
C VAL A 120 10.89 14.79 4.20
N ARG A 121 12.19 14.86 4.51
CA ARG A 121 12.71 15.29 5.83
C ARG A 121 12.11 14.52 7.01
N ILE A 122 11.81 13.25 6.80
CA ILE A 122 11.46 12.35 7.92
C ILE A 122 12.67 12.31 8.84
N LYS A 123 12.48 12.59 10.13
CA LYS A 123 13.58 12.59 11.12
C LYS A 123 14.31 11.26 11.03
N VAL A 124 15.60 11.33 10.69
CA VAL A 124 16.49 10.17 10.41
C VAL A 124 16.57 9.17 11.57
N GLY A 125 16.10 9.49 12.78
CA GLY A 125 16.03 8.58 13.92
C GLY A 125 14.86 7.57 13.89
N GLU A 126 13.88 7.75 13.00
CA GLU A 126 12.68 6.88 12.96
C GLU A 126 12.77 5.76 11.90
N ILE A 127 13.64 5.91 10.88
CA ILE A 127 13.75 4.91 9.79
C ILE A 127 15.22 4.72 9.41
N ASP A 128 15.87 3.73 9.99
CA ASP A 128 17.17 3.26 9.54
C ASP A 128 17.01 2.34 8.31
N ILE A 129 17.41 2.79 7.12
CA ILE A 129 17.28 2.03 5.87
C ILE A 129 18.49 1.12 5.60
N GLY A 130 19.46 1.10 6.51
CA GLY A 130 20.71 0.36 6.38
C GLY A 130 21.86 1.27 5.92
N VAL A 131 23.02 1.07 6.53
CA VAL A 131 24.20 1.96 6.40
C VAL A 131 24.85 1.82 5.01
N ASP A 132 24.76 0.64 4.39
CA ASP A 132 25.51 0.30 3.19
C ASP A 132 24.77 0.57 1.86
N ILE A 133 23.59 1.23 1.91
CA ILE A 133 22.82 1.53 0.71
C ILE A 133 22.94 3.02 0.41
N GLU A 134 23.56 3.35 -0.75
CA GLU A 134 23.59 4.72 -1.21
C GLU A 134 22.24 5.15 -1.79
N PRO A 135 21.76 6.39 -1.55
CA PRO A 135 20.54 6.89 -2.15
C PRO A 135 20.69 7.02 -3.68
N GLU A 136 19.61 6.73 -4.40
CA GLU A 136 19.58 6.92 -5.86
C GLU A 136 19.27 8.40 -6.17
N ALA A 137 20.28 9.17 -6.53
CA ALA A 137 20.14 10.57 -6.87
C ALA A 137 19.27 10.77 -8.13
N GLY A 138 18.42 11.80 -8.11
CA GLY A 138 17.50 12.12 -9.21
C GLY A 138 16.24 11.24 -9.25
N THR A 139 16.00 10.42 -8.22
CA THR A 139 14.85 9.54 -8.15
C THR A 139 14.19 9.65 -6.78
N ALA A 140 12.93 10.13 -6.74
CA ALA A 140 12.14 10.32 -5.51
C ALA A 140 12.84 11.21 -4.46
N ASP A 141 13.57 12.23 -4.92
CA ASP A 141 14.37 13.12 -4.09
C ASP A 141 14.08 14.62 -4.31
N SER A 142 12.98 14.93 -5.01
CA SER A 142 12.60 16.31 -5.32
C SER A 142 11.98 17.05 -4.13
N GLY A 143 11.42 16.34 -3.17
CA GLY A 143 10.61 16.88 -2.08
C GLY A 143 9.15 17.19 -2.47
N ASP A 144 8.79 16.94 -3.73
CA ASP A 144 7.41 16.98 -4.23
C ASP A 144 6.80 15.56 -4.17
N LEU A 145 5.85 15.38 -3.28
CA LEU A 145 5.24 14.07 -3.03
C LEU A 145 4.50 13.53 -4.27
N GLU A 146 3.94 14.39 -5.12
CA GLU A 146 3.24 13.99 -6.35
C GLU A 146 4.19 13.42 -7.40
N VAL A 147 5.48 13.78 -7.35
CA VAL A 147 6.55 13.27 -8.21
C VAL A 147 7.25 12.07 -7.57
N ASP A 148 7.55 12.18 -6.28
CA ASP A 148 8.40 11.25 -5.57
C ASP A 148 7.68 9.93 -5.23
N LEU A 149 6.41 9.99 -4.80
CA LEU A 149 5.65 8.79 -4.44
C LEU A 149 5.42 7.84 -5.63
N PRO A 150 5.02 8.33 -6.83
CA PRO A 150 4.96 7.49 -8.02
C PRO A 150 6.28 6.83 -8.39
N SER A 151 7.41 7.51 -8.16
CA SER A 151 8.75 6.99 -8.45
C SER A 151 9.13 5.91 -7.45
N LEU A 152 8.86 6.12 -6.16
CA LEU A 152 9.04 5.12 -5.11
C LEU A 152 8.19 3.87 -5.34
N PHE A 153 6.89 4.03 -5.63
CA PHE A 153 6.00 2.89 -5.87
C PHE A 153 6.42 2.10 -7.11
N THR A 154 6.94 2.78 -8.14
CA THR A 154 7.52 2.11 -9.31
C THR A 154 8.69 1.22 -8.90
N ALA A 155 9.63 1.74 -8.12
CA ALA A 155 10.80 0.97 -7.69
C ALA A 155 10.41 -0.23 -6.80
N VAL A 156 9.41 -0.06 -5.92
CA VAL A 156 8.86 -1.15 -5.09
C VAL A 156 8.18 -2.22 -5.95
N ALA A 157 7.38 -1.79 -6.92
CA ALA A 157 6.67 -2.71 -7.83
C ALA A 157 7.63 -3.47 -8.75
N ASP A 158 8.66 -2.78 -9.28
CA ASP A 158 9.74 -3.41 -10.05
C ASP A 158 10.48 -4.48 -9.22
N ALA A 159 10.72 -4.21 -7.94
CA ALA A 159 11.33 -5.18 -7.02
C ALA A 159 10.42 -6.39 -6.76
N ALA A 160 9.12 -6.17 -6.59
CA ALA A 160 8.12 -7.23 -6.43
C ALA A 160 8.02 -8.10 -7.69
N GLU A 161 7.97 -7.47 -8.87
CA GLU A 161 7.95 -8.15 -10.17
C GLU A 161 9.18 -9.05 -10.36
N GLU A 162 10.39 -8.56 -10.03
CA GLU A 162 11.62 -9.37 -10.07
C GLU A 162 11.53 -10.64 -9.21
N ARG A 163 10.74 -10.61 -8.15
CA ARG A 163 10.49 -11.74 -7.24
C ARG A 163 9.24 -12.56 -7.59
N GLY A 164 8.55 -12.22 -8.67
CA GLY A 164 7.32 -12.90 -9.08
C GLY A 164 6.18 -12.77 -8.08
N VAL A 165 6.16 -11.70 -7.28
CA VAL A 165 5.10 -11.40 -6.31
C VAL A 165 4.39 -10.11 -6.66
N ALA A 166 3.17 -9.95 -6.15
CA ALA A 166 2.44 -8.70 -6.22
C ALA A 166 2.31 -8.06 -4.83
N VAL A 167 2.05 -6.76 -4.79
CA VAL A 167 1.94 -5.97 -3.55
C VAL A 167 0.54 -5.35 -3.47
N ALA A 168 -0.10 -5.48 -2.32
CA ALA A 168 -1.33 -4.76 -1.99
C ALA A 168 -1.07 -3.83 -0.80
N ILE A 169 -1.28 -2.52 -1.02
CA ILE A 169 -1.24 -1.51 0.02
C ILE A 169 -2.68 -1.19 0.40
N LEU A 170 -3.04 -1.46 1.66
CA LEU A 170 -4.36 -1.21 2.21
C LEU A 170 -4.25 -0.08 3.23
N ILE A 171 -5.07 0.96 3.06
CA ILE A 171 -5.04 2.13 3.94
C ILE A 171 -6.44 2.39 4.48
N ASP A 172 -6.60 2.30 5.79
CA ASP A 172 -7.83 2.70 6.47
C ASP A 172 -7.81 4.19 6.84
N GLU A 173 -8.97 4.78 7.03
CA GLU A 173 -9.20 6.17 7.47
C GLU A 173 -8.48 7.22 6.59
N ILE A 174 -8.45 7.01 5.27
CA ILE A 174 -7.70 7.86 4.31
C ILE A 174 -8.08 9.34 4.35
N GLN A 175 -9.24 9.72 4.92
CA GLN A 175 -9.64 11.12 5.06
C GLN A 175 -8.75 11.93 6.02
N TYR A 176 -7.87 11.29 6.78
CA TYR A 176 -6.87 11.99 7.59
C TYR A 176 -5.68 12.51 6.79
N PHE A 177 -5.52 12.08 5.55
CA PHE A 177 -4.50 12.63 4.67
C PHE A 177 -4.93 13.99 4.11
N VAL A 178 -3.95 14.88 3.98
CA VAL A 178 -4.17 16.18 3.32
C VAL A 178 -4.32 16.00 1.81
N ALA A 179 -4.91 16.98 1.14
CA ALA A 179 -5.22 16.92 -0.30
C ALA A 179 -4.00 16.57 -1.16
N ALA A 180 -2.82 17.12 -0.85
CA ALA A 180 -1.57 16.83 -1.58
C ALA A 180 -1.15 15.35 -1.45
N GLU A 181 -1.36 14.72 -0.28
CA GLU A 181 -1.05 13.31 -0.07
C GLU A 181 -2.01 12.39 -0.81
N LEU A 182 -3.31 12.74 -0.84
CA LEU A 182 -4.30 12.02 -1.63
C LEU A 182 -4.03 12.15 -3.14
N SER A 183 -3.66 13.35 -3.60
CA SER A 183 -3.25 13.58 -4.98
C SER A 183 -2.04 12.72 -5.35
N ALA A 184 -1.00 12.70 -4.52
CA ALA A 184 0.18 11.87 -4.74
C ALA A 184 -0.15 10.37 -4.81
N LEU A 185 -1.06 9.86 -3.95
CA LEU A 185 -1.53 8.48 -4.03
C LEU A 185 -2.24 8.19 -5.35
N ILE A 186 -3.12 9.08 -5.81
CA ILE A 186 -3.84 8.94 -7.08
C ILE A 186 -2.84 8.92 -8.24
N MET A 187 -1.87 9.84 -8.26
CA MET A 187 -0.82 9.89 -9.28
C MET A 187 0.01 8.61 -9.30
N ALA A 188 0.40 8.11 -8.13
CA ALA A 188 1.14 6.86 -8.01
C ALA A 188 0.35 5.69 -8.58
N MET A 189 -0.94 5.57 -8.24
CA MET A 189 -1.78 4.47 -8.73
C MET A 189 -2.05 4.54 -10.22
N HIS A 190 -2.26 5.73 -10.78
CA HIS A 190 -2.34 5.90 -12.23
C HIS A 190 -1.08 5.41 -12.94
N LYS A 191 0.11 5.72 -12.40
CA LYS A 191 1.38 5.25 -12.95
C LYS A 191 1.52 3.73 -12.86
N MET A 192 1.10 3.10 -11.75
CA MET A 192 1.09 1.65 -11.61
C MET A 192 0.18 0.99 -12.65
N GLN A 193 -1.03 1.53 -12.82
CA GLN A 193 -2.01 1.04 -13.79
C GLN A 193 -1.50 1.19 -15.24
N GLN A 194 -0.95 2.34 -15.61
CA GLN A 194 -0.41 2.60 -16.95
C GLN A 194 0.75 1.66 -17.31
N ARG A 195 1.60 1.36 -16.34
CA ARG A 195 2.75 0.45 -16.52
C ARG A 195 2.42 -1.01 -16.26
N GLN A 196 1.20 -1.34 -15.87
CA GLN A 196 0.73 -2.68 -15.53
C GLN A 196 1.60 -3.36 -14.45
N LEU A 197 2.07 -2.56 -13.49
CA LEU A 197 2.94 -3.05 -12.42
C LEU A 197 2.13 -3.80 -11.35
N PRO A 198 2.73 -4.81 -10.70
CA PRO A 198 2.04 -5.68 -9.74
C PRO A 198 1.90 -5.02 -8.36
N LEU A 199 1.36 -3.79 -8.31
CA LEU A 199 1.08 -3.06 -7.09
C LEU A 199 -0.31 -2.42 -7.17
N VAL A 200 -1.12 -2.66 -6.15
CA VAL A 200 -2.49 -2.14 -6.04
C VAL A 200 -2.69 -1.41 -4.71
N LEU A 201 -3.52 -0.36 -4.73
CA LEU A 201 -3.98 0.35 -3.55
C LEU A 201 -5.45 0.05 -3.29
N ILE A 202 -5.78 -0.21 -2.03
CA ILE A 202 -7.15 -0.33 -1.53
C ILE A 202 -7.30 0.62 -0.35
N GLY A 203 -8.15 1.63 -0.51
CA GLY A 203 -8.40 2.64 0.50
C GLY A 203 -9.75 2.47 1.17
N ALA A 204 -9.85 2.85 2.44
CA ALA A 204 -11.13 2.96 3.15
C ALA A 204 -11.21 4.31 3.87
N GLY A 205 -12.37 4.96 3.82
CA GLY A 205 -12.55 6.26 4.45
C GLY A 205 -13.98 6.75 4.50
N LEU A 206 -14.16 7.94 5.05
CA LEU A 206 -15.45 8.64 5.04
C LEU A 206 -15.72 9.22 3.64
N PRO A 207 -17.01 9.37 3.25
CA PRO A 207 -17.35 10.16 2.08
C PRO A 207 -16.91 11.62 2.31
N ILE A 208 -16.27 12.22 1.32
CA ILE A 208 -15.86 13.62 1.30
C ILE A 208 -17.01 14.46 0.75
#